data_3563b7b856cf53ec7c734bf04577df38
#
_entry.id   3563b7b856cf53ec7c734bf04577df38
#
_cell.length_a   1.000
_cell.length_b   1.000
_cell.length_c   1.000
_cell.angle_alpha   90.00
_cell.angle_beta   90.00
_cell.angle_gamma   90.00
#
_symmetry.space_group_name_H-M   'P 1'
#
loop_
_entity.id
_entity.type
_entity.pdbx_description
1 polymer ?
#
loop_
_entity_poly.entity_id
_entity_poly.type
_entity_poly.pdbx_seq_one_letter_code
_entity_poly.pdbx_strand_id
1 'polypeptide(L)'
;NTCAKCHKPITDEYFASVHAYDEKQPDKFPTCANCHSAHMISRIDQDGFMTEITHQCGSCHEHLSETYLETYHGKAYLLGYLKTARCYDCHGAHEILGVNNPDSKVGIHNIVATCQQCHPDANERFTGYLTHATHDDKSKYPALYYAFWAMTILLVTVFGFYGLHTLLWIPRSVIELRKHKHIRPKGKVKYIRRFSYSQRITHIFVIISFILLALTGMVIKFAHMEWARFITDALGGVYNASMIHRFGAVITFGYFGYHLYSLIVQMFERKKSFKEFVFGENSLMFNKQDWKDLWATLRWFIGLGPKPNYGRWTYWEKFDYMAVFWGVAVIGFSGLMLWFPEFFSKALPGWLINVVQIVHSDEALLATGFIFTVHFFHTLRHFQWIQLFSQD
;
A
#
# COMPACT_ATOMS: atom_id res chain seq x y z
N ASN A 1 -9.18 48.60 4.25
CA ASN A 1 -9.51 47.23 4.58
C ASN A 1 -10.71 47.20 5.55
N THR A 2 -11.87 46.73 5.07
CA THR A 2 -13.12 46.72 5.87
C THR A 2 -13.01 45.75 7.05
N CYS A 3 -12.38 44.58 6.84
CA CYS A 3 -12.22 43.54 7.85
C CYS A 3 -11.35 43.99 9.02
N ALA A 4 -10.33 44.80 8.77
CA ALA A 4 -9.40 45.33 9.78
C ALA A 4 -10.07 46.17 10.86
N LYS A 5 -11.25 46.74 10.59
CA LYS A 5 -12.01 47.55 11.60
C LYS A 5 -12.44 46.70 12.79
N CYS A 6 -12.71 45.42 12.60
CA CYS A 6 -13.11 44.50 13.67
C CYS A 6 -12.03 43.42 13.97
N HIS A 7 -11.21 43.07 13.00
CA HIS A 7 -10.19 42.00 13.11
C HIS A 7 -8.76 42.56 13.08
N LYS A 8 -8.50 43.62 13.88
CA LYS A 8 -7.20 44.31 13.89
C LYS A 8 -6.03 43.36 14.21
N PRO A 9 -6.04 42.52 15.28
CA PRO A 9 -4.90 41.68 15.60
C PRO A 9 -4.54 40.72 14.44
N ILE A 10 -5.53 40.08 13.86
CA ILE A 10 -5.38 39.17 12.71
C ILE A 10 -4.84 39.91 11.47
N THR A 11 -5.26 41.15 11.31
CA THR A 11 -4.76 41.98 10.20
C THR A 11 -3.28 42.32 10.41
N ASP A 12 -2.86 42.60 11.63
CA ASP A 12 -1.45 42.88 11.96
C ASP A 12 -0.57 41.60 11.71
N GLU A 13 -1.05 40.40 12.08
CA GLU A 13 -0.40 39.14 11.76
C GLU A 13 -0.30 38.93 10.24
N TYR A 14 -1.38 39.16 9.49
CA TYR A 14 -1.40 39.03 8.04
C TYR A 14 -0.38 39.94 7.35
N PHE A 15 -0.24 41.21 7.80
CA PHE A 15 0.75 42.11 7.25
C PHE A 15 2.19 41.77 7.63
N ALA A 16 2.40 40.94 8.64
CA ALA A 16 3.71 40.38 8.98
C ALA A 16 4.05 39.13 8.17
N SER A 17 3.11 38.58 7.41
CA SER A 17 3.24 37.32 6.67
C SER A 17 3.82 37.51 5.26
N VAL A 18 4.21 36.38 4.61
CA VAL A 18 4.61 36.39 3.21
C VAL A 18 3.44 36.65 2.23
N HIS A 19 2.22 36.66 2.73
CA HIS A 19 1.00 36.96 1.97
C HIS A 19 0.58 38.43 2.09
N ALA A 20 1.36 39.24 2.80
CA ALA A 20 1.04 40.67 2.99
C ALA A 20 0.76 41.37 1.65
N TYR A 21 -0.41 41.99 1.55
CA TYR A 21 -0.82 42.73 0.36
C TYR A 21 0.16 43.84 0.02
N ASP A 22 0.62 43.87 -1.24
CA ASP A 22 1.46 44.96 -1.76
C ASP A 22 0.66 45.72 -2.83
N GLU A 23 0.45 47.03 -2.57
CA GLU A 23 -0.25 47.92 -3.50
C GLU A 23 0.40 48.02 -4.89
N LYS A 24 1.71 47.73 -4.98
CA LYS A 24 2.46 47.72 -6.24
C LYS A 24 2.22 46.48 -7.06
N GLN A 25 1.70 45.41 -6.45
CA GLN A 25 1.43 44.11 -7.07
C GLN A 25 0.10 43.54 -6.56
N PRO A 26 -1.03 44.24 -6.81
CA PRO A 26 -2.31 43.92 -6.17
C PRO A 26 -2.86 42.51 -6.53
N ASP A 27 -2.50 41.97 -7.69
CA ASP A 27 -2.99 40.69 -8.16
C ASP A 27 -2.09 39.50 -7.73
N LYS A 28 -0.97 39.79 -7.05
CA LYS A 28 0.00 38.76 -6.68
C LYS A 28 -0.28 38.15 -5.31
N PHE A 29 -0.87 38.90 -4.41
CA PHE A 29 -1.06 38.49 -3.02
C PHE A 29 -2.53 38.36 -2.67
N PRO A 30 -2.91 37.32 -1.90
CA PRO A 30 -4.31 37.09 -1.51
C PRO A 30 -4.77 38.19 -0.53
N THR A 31 -6.03 38.55 -0.63
CA THR A 31 -6.73 39.35 0.38
C THR A 31 -7.51 38.45 1.34
N CYS A 32 -8.07 39.00 2.41
CA CYS A 32 -8.91 38.26 3.36
C CYS A 32 -10.03 37.47 2.61
N ALA A 33 -10.63 38.11 1.60
CA ALA A 33 -11.75 37.51 0.83
C ALA A 33 -11.34 36.36 -0.08
N ASN A 34 -10.06 36.25 -0.43
CA ASN A 34 -9.58 35.11 -1.24
C ASN A 34 -9.52 33.82 -0.43
N CYS A 35 -9.28 33.92 0.89
CA CYS A 35 -9.26 32.77 1.78
C CYS A 35 -10.60 32.52 2.47
N HIS A 36 -11.32 33.59 2.88
CA HIS A 36 -12.52 33.48 3.70
C HIS A 36 -13.84 33.66 2.93
N SER A 37 -13.80 33.87 1.61
CA SER A 37 -14.95 34.32 0.82
C SER A 37 -15.52 35.67 1.28
N ALA A 38 -16.09 36.45 0.36
CA ALA A 38 -16.69 37.75 0.69
C ALA A 38 -18.19 37.65 1.04
N HIS A 39 -18.86 36.60 0.55
CA HIS A 39 -20.33 36.47 0.60
C HIS A 39 -20.80 35.30 1.45
N MET A 40 -19.94 34.32 1.74
CA MET A 40 -20.26 33.12 2.52
C MET A 40 -19.17 32.86 3.55
N ILE A 41 -19.00 33.82 4.48
CA ILE A 41 -18.01 33.67 5.56
C ILE A 41 -18.50 32.61 6.53
N SER A 42 -17.88 31.44 6.51
CA SER A 42 -18.18 30.33 7.41
C SER A 42 -17.47 30.53 8.74
N ARG A 43 -18.04 29.96 9.81
CA ARG A 43 -17.39 29.92 11.13
C ARG A 43 -16.23 28.93 11.11
N ILE A 44 -15.13 29.29 11.75
CA ILE A 44 -13.90 28.49 11.80
C ILE A 44 -14.05 27.15 12.54
N ASP A 45 -15.07 27.01 13.39
CA ASP A 45 -15.39 25.83 14.16
C ASP A 45 -16.33 24.83 13.41
N GLN A 46 -16.66 25.13 12.16
CA GLN A 46 -17.48 24.25 11.32
C GLN A 46 -16.60 23.35 10.44
N ASP A 47 -16.96 22.07 10.34
CA ASP A 47 -16.22 21.08 9.54
C ASP A 47 -16.07 21.47 8.06
N GLY A 48 -17.10 22.13 7.49
CA GLY A 48 -17.07 22.65 6.11
C GLY A 48 -15.99 23.71 5.89
N PHE A 49 -15.79 24.62 6.87
CA PHE A 49 -14.73 25.64 6.80
C PHE A 49 -13.34 25.03 6.71
N MET A 50 -13.08 24.01 7.53
CA MET A 50 -11.78 23.33 7.57
C MET A 50 -11.41 22.67 6.23
N THR A 51 -12.42 22.17 5.51
CA THR A 51 -12.25 21.59 4.17
C THR A 51 -12.03 22.67 3.13
N GLU A 52 -12.82 23.75 3.16
CA GLU A 52 -12.76 24.85 2.22
C GLU A 52 -11.40 25.57 2.27
N ILE A 53 -10.89 25.90 3.46
CA ILE A 53 -9.61 26.59 3.63
C ILE A 53 -8.43 25.79 3.03
N THR A 54 -8.40 24.49 3.19
CA THR A 54 -7.34 23.67 2.59
C THR A 54 -7.39 23.75 1.06
N HIS A 55 -8.58 23.77 0.48
CA HIS A 55 -8.79 23.99 -0.95
C HIS A 55 -8.33 25.37 -1.41
N GLN A 56 -8.59 26.42 -0.63
CA GLN A 56 -8.17 27.78 -0.96
C GLN A 56 -6.65 27.92 -1.06
N CYS A 57 -5.89 27.26 -0.19
CA CYS A 57 -4.44 27.21 -0.33
C CYS A 57 -4.01 26.63 -1.68
N GLY A 58 -4.65 25.51 -2.08
CA GLY A 58 -4.37 24.82 -3.33
C GLY A 58 -4.71 25.61 -4.58
N SER A 59 -5.64 26.58 -4.52
CA SER A 59 -6.01 27.39 -5.70
C SER A 59 -4.85 28.27 -6.23
N CYS A 60 -3.88 28.62 -5.37
CA CYS A 60 -2.66 29.34 -5.75
C CYS A 60 -1.41 28.46 -5.66
N HIS A 61 -1.40 27.48 -4.73
CA HIS A 61 -0.30 26.55 -4.50
C HIS A 61 -0.60 25.15 -5.03
N GLU A 62 -1.06 25.04 -6.30
CA GLU A 62 -1.55 23.82 -6.92
C GLU A 62 -0.58 22.64 -6.76
N HIS A 63 0.66 22.79 -7.21
CA HIS A 63 1.67 21.73 -7.12
C HIS A 63 1.98 21.30 -5.67
N LEU A 64 1.99 22.23 -4.71
CA LEU A 64 2.21 21.90 -3.30
C LEU A 64 0.99 21.19 -2.70
N SER A 65 -0.20 21.54 -3.15
CA SER A 65 -1.43 20.84 -2.77
C SER A 65 -1.45 19.41 -3.31
N GLU A 66 -1.10 19.19 -4.57
CA GLU A 66 -1.00 17.86 -5.17
C GLU A 66 -0.02 16.96 -4.41
N THR A 67 1.20 17.45 -4.15
CA THR A 67 2.19 16.67 -3.40
C THR A 67 1.78 16.41 -1.96
N TYR A 68 1.09 17.34 -1.30
CA TYR A 68 0.50 17.12 0.02
C TYR A 68 -0.56 16.02 0.00
N LEU A 69 -1.45 16.01 -0.99
CA LEU A 69 -2.51 15.00 -1.12
C LEU A 69 -1.97 13.57 -1.35
N GLU A 70 -0.74 13.43 -1.81
CA GLU A 70 -0.06 12.13 -1.90
C GLU A 70 0.52 11.64 -0.57
N THR A 71 0.65 12.51 0.45
CA THR A 71 1.08 12.11 1.80
C THR A 71 -0.04 11.37 2.53
N TYR A 72 0.31 10.70 3.65
CA TYR A 72 -0.71 10.11 4.54
C TYR A 72 -1.69 11.16 5.07
N HIS A 73 -1.19 12.36 5.44
CA HIS A 73 -2.04 13.44 5.93
C HIS A 73 -3.07 13.87 4.89
N GLY A 74 -2.63 14.08 3.65
CA GLY A 74 -3.52 14.46 2.56
C GLY A 74 -4.51 13.35 2.18
N LYS A 75 -4.09 12.10 2.15
CA LYS A 75 -4.98 10.96 1.91
C LYS A 75 -6.03 10.80 3.00
N ALA A 76 -5.64 10.95 4.25
CA ALA A 76 -6.57 10.94 5.39
C ALA A 76 -7.56 12.11 5.31
N TYR A 77 -7.09 13.29 4.89
CA TYR A 77 -7.95 14.46 4.64
C TYR A 77 -8.98 14.19 3.53
N LEU A 78 -8.57 13.63 2.38
CA LEU A 78 -9.49 13.26 1.29
C LEU A 78 -10.57 12.28 1.74
N LEU A 79 -10.26 11.40 2.67
CA LEU A 79 -11.19 10.44 3.25
C LEU A 79 -12.03 11.01 4.41
N GLY A 80 -11.97 12.32 4.65
CA GLY A 80 -12.80 13.01 5.63
C GLY A 80 -12.28 13.00 7.08
N TYR A 81 -11.01 12.66 7.31
CA TYR A 81 -10.43 12.66 8.66
C TYR A 81 -9.96 14.07 9.07
N LEU A 82 -10.81 14.79 9.80
CA LEU A 82 -10.59 16.19 10.17
C LEU A 82 -9.48 16.43 11.21
N LYS A 83 -9.00 15.37 11.88
CA LYS A 83 -7.88 15.46 12.85
C LYS A 83 -6.50 15.30 12.22
N THR A 84 -6.43 15.13 10.90
CA THR A 84 -5.14 15.09 10.18
C THR A 84 -4.55 16.49 10.04
N ALA A 85 -3.21 16.59 9.98
CA ALA A 85 -2.54 17.88 9.75
C ALA A 85 -2.82 18.40 8.34
N ARG A 86 -3.15 19.67 8.24
CA ARG A 86 -3.44 20.42 7.00
C ARG A 86 -2.41 21.51 6.78
N CYS A 87 -2.51 22.25 5.70
CA CYS A 87 -1.55 23.29 5.34
C CYS A 87 -1.28 24.26 6.50
N TYR A 88 -2.34 24.80 7.10
CA TYR A 88 -2.23 25.80 8.17
C TYR A 88 -1.78 25.22 9.53
N ASP A 89 -1.93 23.93 9.76
CA ASP A 89 -1.43 23.30 11.00
C ASP A 89 0.11 23.32 11.04
N CYS A 90 0.75 23.21 9.85
CA CYS A 90 2.20 23.31 9.72
C CYS A 90 2.69 24.74 9.47
N HIS A 91 2.02 25.48 8.56
CA HIS A 91 2.52 26.77 8.08
C HIS A 91 1.99 27.98 8.85
N GLY A 92 0.94 27.81 9.68
CA GLY A 92 0.18 28.91 10.24
C GLY A 92 -0.96 29.35 9.34
N ALA A 93 -1.82 30.22 9.83
CA ALA A 93 -3.01 30.70 9.12
C ALA A 93 -2.82 32.12 8.59
N HIS A 94 -2.51 33.08 9.47
CA HIS A 94 -2.36 34.49 9.12
C HIS A 94 -0.89 34.94 9.18
N GLU A 95 -0.13 34.39 10.12
CA GLU A 95 1.29 34.63 10.35
C GLU A 95 2.21 33.69 9.56
N ILE A 96 1.90 33.44 8.27
CA ILE A 96 2.67 32.53 7.44
C ILE A 96 4.01 33.15 7.08
N LEU A 97 5.10 32.53 7.52
CA LEU A 97 6.47 33.01 7.29
C LEU A 97 7.24 32.10 6.35
N GLY A 98 8.16 32.70 5.59
CA GLY A 98 9.05 31.91 4.71
C GLY A 98 9.93 30.95 5.52
N VAL A 99 10.28 29.80 4.96
CA VAL A 99 11.03 28.72 5.63
C VAL A 99 12.38 29.17 6.23
N ASN A 100 12.99 30.20 5.65
CA ASN A 100 14.26 30.77 6.12
C ASN A 100 14.09 31.80 7.23
N ASN A 101 12.85 32.21 7.58
CA ASN A 101 12.60 33.09 8.68
C ASN A 101 12.76 32.31 10.00
N PRO A 102 13.55 32.84 10.99
CA PRO A 102 13.76 32.15 12.26
C PRO A 102 12.47 31.90 13.06
N ASP A 103 11.44 32.72 12.88
CA ASP A 103 10.14 32.57 13.55
C ASP A 103 9.15 31.68 12.78
N SER A 104 9.51 31.18 11.59
CA SER A 104 8.65 30.31 10.81
C SER A 104 8.40 28.99 11.53
N LYS A 105 7.14 28.55 11.60
CA LYS A 105 6.74 27.26 12.19
C LYS A 105 7.41 26.06 11.48
N VAL A 106 7.69 26.17 10.18
CA VAL A 106 8.39 25.17 9.37
C VAL A 106 9.88 25.45 9.20
N GLY A 107 10.38 26.51 9.84
CA GLY A 107 11.81 26.82 9.90
C GLY A 107 12.58 25.79 10.73
N ILE A 108 13.90 25.65 10.46
CA ILE A 108 14.76 24.63 11.06
C ILE A 108 14.76 24.64 12.60
N HIS A 109 14.52 25.80 13.23
CA HIS A 109 14.50 25.94 14.68
C HIS A 109 13.16 25.54 15.32
N ASN A 110 12.06 25.58 14.57
CA ASN A 110 10.70 25.41 15.10
C ASN A 110 10.00 24.14 14.60
N ILE A 111 10.49 23.53 13.51
CA ILE A 111 9.80 22.42 12.84
C ILE A 111 9.61 21.20 13.75
N VAL A 112 10.54 20.92 14.67
CA VAL A 112 10.40 19.83 15.65
C VAL A 112 9.21 20.11 16.56
N ALA A 113 9.10 21.31 17.12
CA ALA A 113 7.99 21.70 17.99
C ALA A 113 6.66 21.70 17.23
N THR A 114 6.67 22.07 15.95
CA THR A 114 5.48 22.01 15.08
C THR A 114 5.01 20.57 14.87
N CYS A 115 5.90 19.64 14.58
CA CYS A 115 5.56 18.20 14.46
C CYS A 115 5.09 17.62 15.81
N GLN A 116 5.68 18.04 16.93
CA GLN A 116 5.35 17.56 18.28
C GLN A 116 3.94 17.92 18.74
N GLN A 117 3.26 18.86 18.10
CA GLN A 117 1.85 19.13 18.39
C GLN A 117 0.94 17.90 18.18
N CYS A 118 1.32 17.02 17.27
CA CYS A 118 0.58 15.77 16.96
C CYS A 118 1.43 14.51 17.15
N HIS A 119 2.75 14.63 17.05
CA HIS A 119 3.75 13.56 17.16
C HIS A 119 4.68 13.81 18.37
N PRO A 120 4.27 13.49 19.60
CA PRO A 120 5.00 13.90 20.82
C PRO A 120 6.47 13.48 20.84
N ASP A 121 6.80 12.35 20.21
CA ASP A 121 8.16 11.80 20.14
C ASP A 121 8.94 12.23 18.89
N ALA A 122 8.42 13.18 18.11
CA ALA A 122 9.11 13.70 16.93
C ALA A 122 10.47 14.32 17.30
N ASN A 123 11.48 14.07 16.50
CA ASN A 123 12.86 14.53 16.67
C ASN A 123 13.39 15.12 15.35
N GLU A 124 14.60 15.66 15.36
CA GLU A 124 15.22 16.30 14.19
C GLU A 124 15.28 15.37 12.95
N ARG A 125 15.47 14.06 13.12
CA ARG A 125 15.48 13.13 11.99
C ARG A 125 14.05 12.87 11.46
N PHE A 126 13.06 12.83 12.36
CA PHE A 126 11.65 12.69 11.96
C PHE A 126 11.22 13.86 11.07
N THR A 127 11.64 15.09 11.39
CA THR A 127 11.32 16.28 10.59
C THR A 127 11.98 16.30 9.20
N GLY A 128 12.89 15.37 8.93
CA GLY A 128 13.39 15.10 7.59
C GLY A 128 12.40 14.39 6.67
N TYR A 129 11.16 14.09 7.12
CA TYR A 129 10.06 13.67 6.25
C TYR A 129 9.74 14.77 5.23
N LEU A 130 9.59 14.37 3.97
CA LEU A 130 9.46 15.28 2.83
C LEU A 130 7.98 15.45 2.46
N THR A 131 7.32 16.44 3.02
CA THR A 131 5.87 16.67 2.87
C THR A 131 5.46 17.03 1.44
N HIS A 132 6.34 17.69 0.68
CA HIS A 132 6.10 18.14 -0.69
C HIS A 132 7.03 17.48 -1.71
N ALA A 133 7.50 16.25 -1.43
CA ALA A 133 8.31 15.50 -2.36
C ALA A 133 7.45 14.79 -3.40
N THR A 134 7.97 14.75 -4.62
CA THR A 134 7.43 13.93 -5.72
C THR A 134 8.44 12.88 -6.15
N HIS A 135 7.96 11.76 -6.67
CA HIS A 135 8.81 10.76 -7.29
C HIS A 135 9.22 11.09 -8.74
N ASP A 136 8.75 12.20 -9.31
CA ASP A 136 9.04 12.61 -10.67
C ASP A 136 10.37 13.38 -10.78
N ASP A 137 10.78 14.08 -9.72
CA ASP A 137 12.03 14.85 -9.71
C ASP A 137 13.20 13.99 -9.23
N LYS A 138 13.85 13.31 -10.19
CA LYS A 138 15.06 12.52 -9.96
C LYS A 138 16.23 13.34 -9.38
N SER A 139 16.33 14.60 -9.73
CA SER A 139 17.46 15.44 -9.32
C SER A 139 17.37 15.83 -7.85
N LYS A 140 16.16 16.14 -7.39
CA LYS A 140 15.90 16.59 -6.03
C LYS A 140 15.60 15.41 -5.09
N TYR A 141 14.90 14.37 -5.58
CA TYR A 141 14.42 13.25 -4.78
C TYR A 141 14.82 11.88 -5.37
N PRO A 142 16.13 11.60 -5.57
CA PRO A 142 16.57 10.39 -6.27
C PRO A 142 16.09 9.09 -5.61
N ALA A 143 16.04 9.02 -4.28
CA ALA A 143 15.59 7.83 -3.56
C ALA A 143 14.11 7.49 -3.85
N LEU A 144 13.23 8.50 -3.88
CA LEU A 144 11.82 8.32 -4.20
C LEU A 144 11.64 7.90 -5.66
N TYR A 145 12.36 8.56 -6.57
CA TYR A 145 12.34 8.24 -7.99
C TYR A 145 12.71 6.77 -8.25
N TYR A 146 13.84 6.32 -7.71
CA TYR A 146 14.27 4.93 -7.92
C TYR A 146 13.36 3.91 -7.22
N ALA A 147 12.84 4.22 -6.04
CA ALA A 147 11.89 3.35 -5.36
C ALA A 147 10.61 3.18 -6.18
N PHE A 148 10.04 4.27 -6.66
CA PHE A 148 8.84 4.25 -7.51
C PHE A 148 9.04 3.43 -8.79
N TRP A 149 10.13 3.69 -9.52
CA TRP A 149 10.40 2.95 -10.76
C TRP A 149 10.73 1.49 -10.51
N ALA A 150 11.42 1.15 -9.42
CA ALA A 150 11.68 -0.25 -9.04
C ALA A 150 10.36 -0.98 -8.76
N MET A 151 9.45 -0.38 -8.00
CA MET A 151 8.15 -0.97 -7.72
C MET A 151 7.27 -1.05 -8.97
N THR A 152 7.27 -0.03 -9.82
CA THR A 152 6.54 -0.03 -11.10
C THR A 152 7.03 -1.14 -12.02
N ILE A 153 8.36 -1.30 -12.17
CA ILE A 153 8.96 -2.38 -12.98
C ILE A 153 8.57 -3.75 -12.41
N LEU A 154 8.61 -3.90 -11.08
CA LEU A 154 8.20 -5.15 -10.42
C LEU A 154 6.72 -5.46 -10.71
N LEU A 155 5.82 -4.50 -10.54
CA LEU A 155 4.39 -4.62 -10.87
C LEU A 155 4.18 -5.05 -12.32
N VAL A 156 4.76 -4.31 -13.26
CA VAL A 156 4.61 -4.59 -14.70
C VAL A 156 5.17 -5.96 -15.06
N THR A 157 6.32 -6.33 -14.50
CA THR A 157 6.96 -7.63 -14.76
C THR A 157 6.12 -8.79 -14.24
N VAL A 158 5.64 -8.71 -13.00
CA VAL A 158 4.85 -9.80 -12.40
C VAL A 158 3.50 -9.93 -13.08
N PHE A 159 2.75 -8.84 -13.24
CA PHE A 159 1.44 -8.89 -13.92
C PHE A 159 1.57 -9.20 -15.41
N GLY A 160 2.59 -8.69 -16.08
CA GLY A 160 2.87 -8.99 -17.50
C GLY A 160 3.16 -10.48 -17.69
N PHE A 161 4.04 -11.04 -16.89
CA PHE A 161 4.39 -12.48 -16.97
C PHE A 161 3.19 -13.37 -16.64
N TYR A 162 2.57 -13.20 -15.47
CA TYR A 162 1.46 -14.06 -15.05
C TYR A 162 0.17 -13.77 -15.80
N GLY A 163 -0.07 -12.55 -16.22
CA GLY A 163 -1.19 -12.19 -17.10
C GLY A 163 -1.07 -12.90 -18.45
N LEU A 164 0.08 -12.82 -19.10
CA LEU A 164 0.35 -13.54 -20.35
C LEU A 164 0.26 -15.05 -20.15
N HIS A 165 0.85 -15.58 -19.08
CA HIS A 165 0.76 -17.00 -18.74
C HIS A 165 -0.69 -17.46 -18.59
N THR A 166 -1.53 -16.71 -17.90
CA THR A 166 -2.95 -17.01 -17.71
C THR A 166 -3.72 -16.94 -19.04
N LEU A 167 -3.49 -15.90 -19.84
CA LEU A 167 -4.10 -15.72 -21.15
C LEU A 167 -3.76 -16.88 -22.12
N LEU A 168 -2.53 -17.35 -22.12
CA LEU A 168 -2.11 -18.49 -22.93
C LEU A 168 -2.66 -19.83 -22.41
N TRP A 169 -2.85 -19.93 -21.09
CA TRP A 169 -3.39 -21.13 -20.46
C TRP A 169 -4.85 -21.39 -20.81
N ILE A 170 -5.69 -20.33 -20.86
CA ILE A 170 -7.14 -20.46 -21.09
C ILE A 170 -7.46 -21.22 -22.40
N PRO A 171 -6.99 -20.78 -23.59
CA PRO A 171 -7.33 -21.46 -24.84
C PRO A 171 -6.81 -22.89 -24.88
N ARG A 172 -5.62 -23.15 -24.34
CA ARG A 172 -5.07 -24.51 -24.27
C ARG A 172 -5.92 -25.43 -23.38
N SER A 173 -6.40 -24.93 -22.25
CA SER A 173 -7.30 -25.66 -21.36
C SER A 173 -8.63 -25.98 -22.06
N VAL A 174 -9.19 -25.06 -22.82
CA VAL A 174 -10.43 -25.29 -23.60
C VAL A 174 -10.21 -26.33 -24.70
N ILE A 175 -9.08 -26.29 -25.41
CA ILE A 175 -8.75 -27.29 -26.43
C ILE A 175 -8.61 -28.69 -25.80
N GLU A 176 -7.92 -28.80 -24.67
CA GLU A 176 -7.75 -30.05 -23.93
C GLU A 176 -9.11 -30.62 -23.46
N LEU A 177 -9.96 -29.79 -22.87
CA LEU A 177 -11.32 -30.19 -22.46
C LEU A 177 -12.16 -30.72 -23.63
N ARG A 178 -12.07 -30.08 -24.80
CA ARG A 178 -12.79 -30.54 -26.01
C ARG A 178 -12.27 -31.86 -26.51
N LYS A 179 -10.93 -32.09 -26.47
CA LYS A 179 -10.32 -33.35 -26.91
C LYS A 179 -10.62 -34.54 -25.98
N HIS A 180 -10.70 -34.29 -24.67
CA HIS A 180 -10.84 -35.33 -23.65
C HIS A 180 -12.25 -35.43 -23.05
N LYS A 181 -13.27 -34.86 -23.70
CA LYS A 181 -14.66 -34.79 -23.22
C LYS A 181 -15.30 -36.15 -22.84
N HIS A 182 -14.66 -37.27 -23.17
CA HIS A 182 -15.20 -38.62 -22.97
C HIS A 182 -14.26 -39.58 -22.21
N ILE A 183 -13.12 -39.13 -21.71
CA ILE A 183 -12.22 -39.99 -20.94
C ILE A 183 -12.53 -39.87 -19.46
N ARG A 184 -13.48 -40.69 -18.96
CA ARG A 184 -13.63 -40.92 -17.53
C ARG A 184 -12.47 -41.79 -17.03
N PRO A 185 -11.81 -41.43 -15.90
CA PRO A 185 -10.79 -42.31 -15.33
C PRO A 185 -11.40 -43.67 -15.02
N LYS A 186 -10.88 -44.72 -15.65
CA LYS A 186 -11.27 -46.08 -15.31
C LYS A 186 -10.53 -46.49 -14.03
N GLY A 187 -11.26 -46.55 -12.90
CA GLY A 187 -10.73 -47.03 -11.62
C GLY A 187 -11.04 -46.13 -10.42
N LYS A 188 -10.81 -46.67 -9.23
CA LYS A 188 -10.98 -45.89 -7.97
C LYS A 188 -9.91 -44.78 -7.90
N VAL A 189 -10.34 -43.52 -7.91
CA VAL A 189 -9.44 -42.37 -7.74
C VAL A 189 -8.93 -42.37 -6.31
N LYS A 190 -7.61 -42.44 -6.15
CA LYS A 190 -6.96 -42.38 -4.83
C LYS A 190 -6.67 -40.90 -4.48
N TYR A 191 -7.39 -40.35 -3.53
CA TYR A 191 -7.16 -39.00 -3.05
C TYR A 191 -5.96 -38.96 -2.11
N ILE A 192 -5.08 -38.00 -2.33
CA ILE A 192 -3.92 -37.74 -1.47
C ILE A 192 -4.18 -36.44 -0.70
N ARG A 193 -4.09 -36.51 0.63
CA ARG A 193 -4.20 -35.34 1.49
C ARG A 193 -3.00 -34.40 1.25
N ARG A 194 -3.24 -33.21 0.67
CA ARG A 194 -2.18 -32.22 0.38
C ARG A 194 -1.80 -31.38 1.59
N PHE A 195 -2.79 -30.98 2.42
CA PHE A 195 -2.62 -30.09 3.57
C PHE A 195 -3.06 -30.75 4.87
N SER A 196 -2.28 -30.56 5.93
CA SER A 196 -2.67 -30.95 7.29
C SER A 196 -3.81 -30.07 7.80
N TYR A 197 -4.43 -30.47 8.93
CA TYR A 197 -5.48 -29.67 9.58
C TYR A 197 -4.93 -28.29 10.01
N SER A 198 -3.76 -28.25 10.65
CA SER A 198 -3.09 -27.02 11.05
C SER A 198 -2.84 -26.07 9.88
N GLN A 199 -2.32 -26.58 8.73
CA GLN A 199 -2.10 -25.75 7.54
C GLN A 199 -3.38 -25.16 6.98
N ARG A 200 -4.50 -25.86 7.04
CA ARG A 200 -5.81 -25.34 6.62
C ARG A 200 -6.31 -24.22 7.55
N ILE A 201 -6.16 -24.40 8.86
CA ILE A 201 -6.50 -23.35 9.84
C ILE A 201 -5.62 -22.12 9.64
N THR A 202 -4.31 -22.28 9.49
CA THR A 202 -3.40 -21.17 9.18
C THR A 202 -3.83 -20.43 7.92
N HIS A 203 -4.23 -21.15 6.86
CA HIS A 203 -4.69 -20.52 5.62
C HIS A 203 -6.00 -19.72 5.80
N ILE A 204 -6.89 -20.12 6.72
CA ILE A 204 -8.06 -19.31 7.06
C ILE A 204 -7.64 -17.96 7.68
N PHE A 205 -6.66 -17.96 8.59
CA PHE A 205 -6.11 -16.72 9.14
C PHE A 205 -5.43 -15.86 8.08
N VAL A 206 -4.73 -16.46 7.10
CA VAL A 206 -4.18 -15.76 5.93
C VAL A 206 -5.30 -15.06 5.17
N ILE A 207 -6.39 -15.77 4.85
CA ILE A 207 -7.52 -15.19 4.11
C ILE A 207 -8.14 -14.02 4.88
N ILE A 208 -8.44 -14.20 6.16
CA ILE A 208 -9.07 -13.15 6.99
C ILE A 208 -8.16 -11.91 7.05
N SER A 209 -6.90 -12.08 7.43
CA SER A 209 -5.99 -10.95 7.55
C SER A 209 -5.74 -10.26 6.21
N PHE A 210 -5.60 -11.02 5.13
CA PHE A 210 -5.41 -10.49 3.78
C PHE A 210 -6.60 -9.61 3.36
N ILE A 211 -7.83 -10.08 3.56
CA ILE A 211 -9.03 -9.29 3.23
C ILE A 211 -9.09 -8.01 4.05
N LEU A 212 -8.82 -8.08 5.36
CA LEU A 212 -8.79 -6.90 6.23
C LEU A 212 -7.73 -5.89 5.78
N LEU A 213 -6.51 -6.37 5.50
CA LEU A 213 -5.38 -5.53 5.08
C LEU A 213 -5.60 -4.93 3.69
N ALA A 214 -6.07 -5.72 2.71
CA ALA A 214 -6.33 -5.26 1.36
C ALA A 214 -7.45 -4.22 1.35
N LEU A 215 -8.59 -4.49 2.00
CA LEU A 215 -9.72 -3.58 2.04
C LEU A 215 -9.32 -2.22 2.65
N THR A 216 -8.68 -2.24 3.81
CA THR A 216 -8.31 -1.02 4.54
C THR A 216 -7.09 -0.31 3.95
N GLY A 217 -6.16 -1.02 3.31
CA GLY A 217 -5.00 -0.44 2.63
C GLY A 217 -5.36 0.19 1.30
N MET A 218 -6.23 -0.45 0.50
CA MET A 218 -6.62 0.06 -0.81
C MET A 218 -7.43 1.37 -0.71
N VAL A 219 -8.26 1.57 0.33
CA VAL A 219 -8.95 2.84 0.52
C VAL A 219 -7.98 4.00 0.75
N ILE A 220 -6.90 3.80 1.49
CA ILE A 220 -5.85 4.82 1.68
C ILE A 220 -5.07 5.05 0.38
N LYS A 221 -4.70 3.97 -0.35
CA LYS A 221 -3.98 4.11 -1.61
C LYS A 221 -4.77 4.89 -2.66
N PHE A 222 -6.06 4.66 -2.76
CA PHE A 222 -6.98 5.27 -3.72
C PHE A 222 -7.89 6.32 -3.09
N ALA A 223 -7.39 7.07 -2.10
CA ALA A 223 -8.16 8.02 -1.30
C ALA A 223 -8.89 9.11 -2.11
N HIS A 224 -8.42 9.40 -3.34
CA HIS A 224 -9.05 10.34 -4.27
C HIS A 224 -10.30 9.79 -4.98
N MET A 225 -10.58 8.48 -4.84
CA MET A 225 -11.74 7.83 -5.49
C MET A 225 -12.96 7.79 -4.57
N GLU A 226 -14.15 8.02 -5.11
CA GLU A 226 -15.42 8.02 -4.35
C GLU A 226 -15.70 6.69 -3.63
N TRP A 227 -15.39 5.55 -4.26
CA TRP A 227 -15.56 4.24 -3.63
C TRP A 227 -14.70 4.07 -2.37
N ALA A 228 -13.49 4.67 -2.35
CA ALA A 228 -12.61 4.60 -1.19
C ALA A 228 -13.22 5.37 0.00
N ARG A 229 -13.79 6.53 -0.26
CA ARG A 229 -14.51 7.30 0.75
C ARG A 229 -15.75 6.54 1.25
N PHE A 230 -16.57 6.00 0.34
CA PHE A 230 -17.75 5.21 0.71
C PHE A 230 -17.39 4.03 1.64
N ILE A 231 -16.33 3.27 1.30
CA ILE A 231 -15.89 2.15 2.15
C ILE A 231 -15.34 2.66 3.48
N THR A 232 -14.58 3.74 3.48
CA THR A 232 -14.03 4.33 4.71
C THR A 232 -15.16 4.77 5.65
N ASP A 233 -16.19 5.42 5.13
CA ASP A 233 -17.36 5.85 5.91
C ASP A 233 -18.13 4.63 6.46
N ALA A 234 -18.30 3.57 5.66
CA ALA A 234 -18.92 2.31 6.11
C ALA A 234 -18.12 1.60 7.22
N LEU A 235 -16.79 1.77 7.26
CA LEU A 235 -15.93 1.26 8.33
C LEU A 235 -15.92 2.17 9.58
N GLY A 236 -16.63 3.30 9.55
CA GLY A 236 -16.68 4.27 10.64
C GLY A 236 -15.51 5.27 10.64
N GLY A 237 -14.96 5.56 9.46
CA GLY A 237 -13.91 6.56 9.23
C GLY A 237 -12.49 6.01 9.22
N VAL A 238 -11.55 6.89 8.86
CA VAL A 238 -10.11 6.56 8.69
C VAL A 238 -9.48 5.94 9.93
N TYR A 239 -9.85 6.44 11.11
CA TYR A 239 -9.32 5.91 12.38
C TYR A 239 -9.65 4.44 12.55
N ASN A 240 -10.91 4.06 12.37
CA ASN A 240 -11.35 2.67 12.49
C ASN A 240 -10.74 1.79 11.39
N ALA A 241 -10.69 2.28 10.14
CA ALA A 241 -10.00 1.59 9.05
C ALA A 241 -8.53 1.30 9.39
N SER A 242 -7.83 2.28 9.98
CA SER A 242 -6.44 2.10 10.44
C SER A 242 -6.31 1.09 11.58
N MET A 243 -7.25 1.05 12.52
CA MET A 243 -7.26 0.06 13.61
C MET A 243 -7.51 -1.36 13.08
N ILE A 244 -8.43 -1.51 12.12
CA ILE A 244 -8.70 -2.79 11.45
C ILE A 244 -7.45 -3.25 10.67
N HIS A 245 -6.76 -2.32 9.99
CA HIS A 245 -5.52 -2.60 9.28
C HIS A 245 -4.44 -3.14 10.22
N ARG A 246 -4.20 -2.47 11.33
CA ARG A 246 -3.24 -2.88 12.36
C ARG A 246 -3.60 -4.23 12.97
N PHE A 247 -4.89 -4.48 13.22
CA PHE A 247 -5.37 -5.79 13.69
C PHE A 247 -5.08 -6.90 12.67
N GLY A 248 -5.35 -6.66 11.38
CA GLY A 248 -4.96 -7.57 10.30
C GLY A 248 -3.47 -7.85 10.26
N ALA A 249 -2.63 -6.82 10.48
CA ALA A 249 -1.18 -6.98 10.55
C ALA A 249 -0.74 -7.85 11.72
N VAL A 250 -1.34 -7.70 12.91
CA VAL A 250 -1.06 -8.56 14.08
C VAL A 250 -1.39 -10.02 13.77
N ILE A 251 -2.53 -10.30 13.14
CA ILE A 251 -2.89 -11.67 12.69
C ILE A 251 -1.84 -12.19 11.72
N THR A 252 -1.39 -11.36 10.77
CA THR A 252 -0.37 -11.73 9.77
C THR A 252 0.94 -12.12 10.43
N PHE A 253 1.47 -11.31 11.34
CA PHE A 253 2.67 -11.65 12.08
C PHE A 253 2.50 -12.90 12.94
N GLY A 254 1.33 -13.09 13.54
CA GLY A 254 1.00 -14.26 14.37
C GLY A 254 1.05 -15.57 13.57
N TYR A 255 0.32 -15.67 12.47
CA TYR A 255 0.32 -16.90 11.67
C TYR A 255 1.66 -17.14 10.95
N PHE A 256 2.35 -16.07 10.54
CA PHE A 256 3.65 -16.20 9.90
C PHE A 256 4.72 -16.69 10.90
N GLY A 257 4.74 -16.14 12.10
CA GLY A 257 5.58 -16.62 13.18
C GLY A 257 5.30 -18.10 13.54
N TYR A 258 4.03 -18.48 13.64
CA TYR A 258 3.61 -19.88 13.83
C TYR A 258 4.08 -20.77 12.66
N HIS A 259 3.98 -20.29 11.42
CA HIS A 259 4.44 -21.03 10.26
C HIS A 259 5.96 -21.28 10.28
N LEU A 260 6.75 -20.24 10.59
CA LEU A 260 8.20 -20.38 10.76
C LEU A 260 8.55 -21.37 11.88
N TYR A 261 7.91 -21.26 13.02
CA TYR A 261 8.05 -22.22 14.12
C TYR A 261 7.75 -23.66 13.66
N SER A 262 6.62 -23.86 12.96
CA SER A 262 6.22 -25.16 12.42
C SER A 262 7.24 -25.74 11.43
N LEU A 263 7.87 -24.92 10.59
CA LEU A 263 8.94 -25.34 9.68
C LEU A 263 10.19 -25.80 10.44
N ILE A 264 10.56 -25.05 11.48
CA ILE A 264 11.70 -25.39 12.33
C ILE A 264 11.47 -26.74 13.04
N VAL A 265 10.30 -26.92 13.66
CA VAL A 265 9.94 -28.19 14.33
C VAL A 265 9.95 -29.34 13.34
N GLN A 266 9.34 -29.19 12.16
CA GLN A 266 9.34 -30.25 11.12
C GLN A 266 10.75 -30.61 10.63
N MET A 267 11.65 -29.66 10.55
CA MET A 267 13.04 -29.90 10.17
C MET A 267 13.74 -30.81 11.18
N PHE A 268 13.55 -30.57 12.48
CA PHE A 268 14.13 -31.38 13.53
C PHE A 268 13.48 -32.77 13.64
N GLU A 269 12.15 -32.85 13.58
CA GLU A 269 11.43 -34.12 13.69
C GLU A 269 11.75 -35.09 12.53
N ARG A 270 11.88 -34.57 11.30
CA ARG A 270 12.15 -35.41 10.12
C ARG A 270 13.59 -35.87 10.00
N LYS A 271 14.49 -35.43 10.89
CA LYS A 271 15.95 -35.77 10.87
C LYS A 271 16.59 -35.59 9.50
N LYS A 272 16.09 -34.66 8.70
CA LYS A 272 16.60 -34.35 7.36
C LYS A 272 17.66 -33.27 7.43
N SER A 273 18.64 -33.33 6.53
CA SER A 273 19.58 -32.24 6.38
C SER A 273 18.82 -30.96 5.94
N PHE A 274 19.30 -29.79 6.32
CA PHE A 274 18.71 -28.53 5.90
C PHE A 274 18.53 -28.45 4.38
N LYS A 275 19.53 -28.90 3.62
CA LYS A 275 19.49 -28.91 2.16
C LYS A 275 18.38 -29.82 1.61
N GLU A 276 18.17 -30.98 2.18
CA GLU A 276 17.12 -31.92 1.77
C GLU A 276 15.73 -31.42 2.17
N PHE A 277 15.62 -30.78 3.34
CA PHE A 277 14.37 -30.18 3.81
C PHE A 277 13.93 -29.03 2.91
N VAL A 278 14.85 -28.11 2.56
CA VAL A 278 14.57 -26.90 1.80
C VAL A 278 14.48 -27.17 0.29
N PHE A 279 15.36 -27.98 -0.31
CA PHE A 279 15.45 -28.18 -1.76
C PHE A 279 15.03 -29.58 -2.24
N GLY A 280 14.48 -30.41 -1.35
CA GLY A 280 13.98 -31.76 -1.72
C GLY A 280 12.76 -31.69 -2.64
N GLU A 281 12.45 -32.81 -3.28
CA GLU A 281 11.36 -32.94 -4.28
C GLU A 281 9.97 -32.50 -3.75
N ASN A 282 9.71 -32.68 -2.45
CA ASN A 282 8.46 -32.31 -1.80
C ASN A 282 8.45 -30.91 -1.19
N SER A 283 9.51 -30.14 -1.39
CA SER A 283 9.63 -28.76 -0.89
C SER A 283 8.86 -27.77 -1.76
N LEU A 284 8.38 -26.70 -1.13
CA LEU A 284 7.80 -25.54 -1.81
C LEU A 284 8.86 -24.52 -2.27
N MET A 285 10.15 -24.81 -2.08
CA MET A 285 11.23 -24.01 -2.65
C MET A 285 11.49 -24.37 -4.10
N PHE A 286 11.91 -23.38 -4.90
CA PHE A 286 12.28 -23.59 -6.28
C PHE A 286 13.47 -24.54 -6.43
N ASN A 287 13.38 -25.41 -7.45
CA ASN A 287 14.46 -26.30 -7.83
C ASN A 287 14.63 -26.38 -9.36
N LYS A 288 15.59 -27.15 -9.83
CA LYS A 288 15.88 -27.27 -11.27
C LYS A 288 14.70 -27.82 -12.11
N GLN A 289 13.81 -28.61 -11.49
CA GLN A 289 12.66 -29.17 -12.19
C GLN A 289 11.62 -28.08 -12.52
N ASP A 290 11.45 -27.07 -11.68
CA ASP A 290 10.51 -25.98 -11.92
C ASP A 290 10.83 -25.20 -13.21
N TRP A 291 12.12 -25.01 -13.50
CA TRP A 291 12.55 -24.39 -14.76
C TRP A 291 12.26 -25.26 -15.98
N LYS A 292 12.42 -26.57 -15.86
CA LYS A 292 12.05 -27.51 -16.92
C LYS A 292 10.54 -27.52 -17.15
N ASP A 293 9.76 -27.51 -16.06
CA ASP A 293 8.31 -27.48 -16.10
C ASP A 293 7.78 -26.16 -16.70
N LEU A 294 8.38 -25.03 -16.34
CA LEU A 294 8.07 -23.73 -16.95
C LEU A 294 8.34 -23.77 -18.46
N TRP A 295 9.53 -24.23 -18.88
CA TRP A 295 9.87 -24.32 -20.30
C TRP A 295 8.95 -25.27 -21.06
N ALA A 296 8.64 -26.43 -20.50
CA ALA A 296 7.70 -27.37 -21.08
C ALA A 296 6.28 -26.81 -21.20
N THR A 297 5.86 -26.00 -20.21
CA THR A 297 4.57 -25.27 -20.24
C THR A 297 4.53 -24.25 -21.36
N LEU A 298 5.59 -23.46 -21.53
CA LEU A 298 5.69 -22.49 -22.64
C LEU A 298 5.62 -23.17 -24.00
N ARG A 299 6.33 -24.30 -24.18
CA ARG A 299 6.24 -25.12 -25.42
C ARG A 299 4.83 -25.65 -25.64
N TRP A 300 4.18 -26.11 -24.58
CA TRP A 300 2.80 -26.59 -24.67
C TRP A 300 1.83 -25.46 -25.05
N PHE A 301 2.00 -24.25 -24.56
CA PHE A 301 1.18 -23.09 -24.93
C PHE A 301 1.17 -22.83 -26.45
N ILE A 302 2.31 -22.94 -27.10
CA ILE A 302 2.46 -22.74 -28.55
C ILE A 302 2.28 -24.02 -29.38
N GLY A 303 1.88 -25.14 -28.76
CA GLY A 303 1.61 -26.38 -29.46
C GLY A 303 2.81 -27.24 -29.79
N LEU A 304 4.01 -26.89 -29.31
CA LEU A 304 5.27 -27.61 -29.60
C LEU A 304 5.57 -28.76 -28.62
N GLY A 305 4.61 -29.18 -27.84
CA GLY A 305 4.78 -30.29 -26.90
C GLY A 305 3.50 -30.69 -26.17
N PRO A 306 3.50 -31.86 -25.49
CA PRO A 306 2.38 -32.28 -24.66
C PRO A 306 2.29 -31.41 -23.39
N LYS A 307 1.13 -31.47 -22.73
CA LYS A 307 0.96 -30.85 -21.42
C LYS A 307 1.94 -31.46 -20.41
N PRO A 308 2.74 -30.67 -19.69
CA PRO A 308 3.65 -31.18 -18.69
C PRO A 308 2.94 -31.96 -17.58
N ASN A 309 3.60 -32.98 -17.06
CA ASN A 309 3.18 -33.69 -15.86
C ASN A 309 3.95 -33.09 -14.67
N TYR A 310 3.29 -32.27 -13.90
CA TYR A 310 3.88 -31.57 -12.76
C TYR A 310 4.04 -32.53 -11.56
N GLY A 311 5.04 -32.29 -10.74
CA GLY A 311 5.24 -32.98 -9.47
C GLY A 311 4.16 -32.63 -8.42
N ARG A 312 4.45 -32.86 -7.15
CA ARG A 312 3.53 -32.56 -6.04
C ARG A 312 3.11 -31.07 -6.00
N TRP A 313 4.04 -30.18 -6.31
CA TRP A 313 3.87 -28.74 -6.34
C TRP A 313 4.30 -28.21 -7.70
N THR A 314 3.48 -27.37 -8.28
CA THR A 314 3.77 -26.69 -9.53
C THR A 314 4.65 -25.45 -9.26
N TYR A 315 5.37 -24.98 -10.29
CA TYR A 315 6.24 -23.79 -10.13
C TYR A 315 5.45 -22.52 -9.74
N TRP A 316 4.19 -22.36 -10.16
CA TRP A 316 3.37 -21.21 -9.73
C TRP A 316 2.88 -21.34 -8.28
N GLU A 317 2.55 -22.55 -7.79
CA GLU A 317 2.23 -22.77 -6.37
C GLU A 317 3.46 -22.50 -5.46
N LYS A 318 4.65 -22.80 -5.95
CA LYS A 318 5.91 -22.46 -5.27
C LYS A 318 6.15 -20.95 -5.28
N PHE A 319 5.82 -20.29 -6.40
CA PHE A 319 5.89 -18.84 -6.48
C PHE A 319 4.93 -18.18 -5.48
N ASP A 320 3.66 -18.60 -5.43
CA ASP A 320 2.67 -18.13 -4.45
C ASP A 320 3.20 -18.25 -3.01
N TYR A 321 3.76 -19.43 -2.71
CA TYR A 321 4.33 -19.68 -1.39
C TYR A 321 5.52 -18.76 -1.06
N MET A 322 6.44 -18.59 -1.98
CA MET A 322 7.59 -17.70 -1.81
C MET A 322 7.20 -16.22 -1.75
N ALA A 323 6.17 -15.84 -2.49
CA ALA A 323 5.62 -14.49 -2.47
C ALA A 323 5.09 -14.09 -1.07
N VAL A 324 4.59 -15.06 -0.27
CA VAL A 324 4.20 -14.80 1.12
C VAL A 324 5.41 -14.41 1.97
N PHE A 325 6.55 -15.09 1.83
CA PHE A 325 7.78 -14.73 2.59
C PHE A 325 8.29 -13.35 2.19
N TRP A 326 8.35 -13.09 0.89
CA TRP A 326 8.74 -11.78 0.37
C TRP A 326 7.79 -10.69 0.85
N GLY A 327 6.48 -10.87 0.64
CA GLY A 327 5.45 -9.90 1.01
C GLY A 327 5.44 -9.61 2.50
N VAL A 328 5.47 -10.63 3.38
CA VAL A 328 5.50 -10.40 4.83
C VAL A 328 6.80 -9.70 5.25
N ALA A 329 7.94 -10.00 4.64
CA ALA A 329 9.17 -9.29 4.94
C ALA A 329 9.10 -7.82 4.48
N VAL A 330 8.72 -7.54 3.23
CA VAL A 330 8.72 -6.18 2.67
C VAL A 330 7.56 -5.36 3.21
N ILE A 331 6.30 -5.85 3.08
CA ILE A 331 5.11 -5.12 3.52
C ILE A 331 5.08 -5.05 5.06
N GLY A 332 5.46 -6.13 5.75
CA GLY A 332 5.46 -6.17 7.21
C GLY A 332 6.47 -5.20 7.81
N PHE A 333 7.73 -5.21 7.36
CA PHE A 333 8.75 -4.31 7.89
C PHE A 333 8.47 -2.85 7.53
N SER A 334 8.08 -2.57 6.28
CA SER A 334 7.66 -1.23 5.86
C SER A 334 6.43 -0.75 6.63
N GLY A 335 5.45 -1.64 6.88
CA GLY A 335 4.28 -1.36 7.68
C GLY A 335 4.60 -1.02 9.14
N LEU A 336 5.57 -1.71 9.75
CA LEU A 336 6.04 -1.37 11.10
C LEU A 336 6.69 0.02 11.14
N MET A 337 7.47 0.38 10.12
CA MET A 337 8.07 1.72 10.02
C MET A 337 6.99 2.81 9.89
N LEU A 338 5.91 2.56 9.13
CA LEU A 338 4.78 3.49 9.02
C LEU A 338 3.90 3.49 10.27
N TRP A 339 3.90 2.43 11.06
CA TRP A 339 3.13 2.36 12.31
C TRP A 339 3.84 3.07 13.47
N PHE A 340 5.17 3.01 13.51
CA PHE A 340 6.00 3.59 14.57
C PHE A 340 7.08 4.52 14.00
N PRO A 341 6.69 5.58 13.22
CA PRO A 341 7.65 6.39 12.49
C PRO A 341 8.61 7.16 13.42
N GLU A 342 8.12 7.60 14.60
CA GLU A 342 8.95 8.31 15.59
C GLU A 342 10.00 7.38 16.21
N PHE A 343 9.67 6.09 16.41
CA PHE A 343 10.62 5.10 16.91
C PHE A 343 11.73 4.85 15.90
N PHE A 344 11.39 4.61 14.65
CA PHE A 344 12.38 4.33 13.61
C PHE A 344 13.23 5.55 13.26
N SER A 345 12.68 6.76 13.36
CA SER A 345 13.43 8.00 13.13
C SER A 345 14.47 8.32 14.21
N LYS A 346 14.48 7.60 15.34
CA LYS A 346 15.62 7.67 16.29
C LYS A 346 16.93 7.20 15.65
N ALA A 347 16.86 6.30 14.68
CA ALA A 347 18.04 5.73 14.00
C ALA A 347 18.09 6.08 12.50
N LEU A 348 16.93 6.23 11.84
CA LEU A 348 16.79 6.39 10.39
C LEU A 348 16.38 7.81 10.01
N PRO A 349 16.79 8.32 8.84
CA PRO A 349 16.39 9.66 8.38
C PRO A 349 14.92 9.69 7.97
N GLY A 350 14.23 10.83 8.21
CA GLY A 350 12.80 11.00 7.94
C GLY A 350 12.39 10.79 6.48
N TRP A 351 13.22 11.17 5.51
CA TRP A 351 12.94 10.92 4.09
C TRP A 351 12.74 9.44 3.74
N LEU A 352 13.28 8.53 4.57
CA LEU A 352 13.10 7.10 4.36
C LEU A 352 11.63 6.68 4.56
N ILE A 353 10.86 7.41 5.38
CA ILE A 353 9.41 7.18 5.56
C ILE A 353 8.68 7.38 4.22
N ASN A 354 9.10 8.36 3.40
CA ASN A 354 8.52 8.57 2.07
C ASN A 354 8.80 7.37 1.13
N VAL A 355 10.03 6.85 1.12
CA VAL A 355 10.40 5.65 0.35
C VAL A 355 9.60 4.44 0.81
N VAL A 356 9.52 4.25 2.11
CA VAL A 356 8.77 3.15 2.75
C VAL A 356 7.28 3.21 2.41
N GLN A 357 6.70 4.40 2.33
CA GLN A 357 5.31 4.58 1.92
C GLN A 357 5.06 4.10 0.48
N ILE A 358 5.97 4.42 -0.46
CA ILE A 358 5.92 3.94 -1.84
C ILE A 358 6.01 2.40 -1.85
N VAL A 359 7.05 1.84 -1.24
CA VAL A 359 7.29 0.40 -1.22
C VAL A 359 6.12 -0.35 -0.59
N HIS A 360 5.63 0.09 0.58
CA HIS A 360 4.50 -0.53 1.27
C HIS A 360 3.23 -0.56 0.43
N SER A 361 2.89 0.58 -0.16
CA SER A 361 1.63 0.72 -0.91
C SER A 361 1.65 -0.02 -2.24
N ASP A 362 2.80 -0.04 -2.94
CA ASP A 362 2.91 -0.68 -4.25
C ASP A 362 3.08 -2.19 -4.13
N GLU A 363 3.83 -2.68 -3.13
CA GLU A 363 3.90 -4.11 -2.83
C GLU A 363 2.53 -4.65 -2.36
N ALA A 364 1.78 -3.88 -1.56
CA ALA A 364 0.42 -4.25 -1.17
C ALA A 364 -0.53 -4.30 -2.38
N LEU A 365 -0.38 -3.39 -3.35
CA LEU A 365 -1.12 -3.42 -4.61
C LEU A 365 -0.75 -4.66 -5.43
N LEU A 366 0.55 -4.98 -5.53
CA LEU A 366 1.03 -6.18 -6.20
C LEU A 366 0.43 -7.44 -5.58
N ALA A 367 0.54 -7.59 -4.25
CA ALA A 367 -0.01 -8.73 -3.53
C ALA A 367 -1.53 -8.86 -3.70
N THR A 368 -2.27 -7.74 -3.58
CA THR A 368 -3.72 -7.71 -3.74
C THR A 368 -4.12 -8.13 -5.16
N GLY A 369 -3.55 -7.50 -6.17
CA GLY A 369 -3.86 -7.80 -7.56
C GLY A 369 -3.47 -9.24 -7.95
N PHE A 370 -2.31 -9.73 -7.48
CA PHE A 370 -1.84 -11.09 -7.76
C PHE A 370 -2.80 -12.15 -7.17
N ILE A 371 -3.22 -11.99 -5.93
CA ILE A 371 -4.16 -12.93 -5.29
C ILE A 371 -5.50 -12.94 -6.04
N PHE A 372 -6.08 -11.78 -6.34
CA PHE A 372 -7.39 -11.73 -7.01
C PHE A 372 -7.35 -12.17 -8.48
N THR A 373 -6.21 -12.09 -9.16
CA THR A 373 -6.11 -12.45 -10.58
C THR A 373 -5.50 -13.85 -10.78
N VAL A 374 -4.32 -14.10 -10.24
CA VAL A 374 -3.53 -15.31 -10.52
C VAL A 374 -3.88 -16.45 -9.58
N HIS A 375 -3.84 -16.17 -8.25
CA HIS A 375 -4.09 -17.22 -7.25
C HIS A 375 -5.53 -17.76 -7.36
N PHE A 376 -6.55 -16.89 -7.42
CA PHE A 376 -7.94 -17.32 -7.58
C PHE A 376 -8.18 -18.03 -8.93
N PHE A 377 -7.61 -17.57 -10.03
CA PHE A 377 -7.72 -18.23 -11.30
C PHE A 377 -7.26 -19.71 -11.24
N HIS A 378 -6.07 -19.95 -10.66
CA HIS A 378 -5.54 -21.29 -10.54
C HIS A 378 -6.30 -22.15 -9.54
N THR A 379 -6.78 -21.58 -8.43
CA THR A 379 -7.54 -22.27 -7.38
C THR A 379 -8.94 -22.68 -7.88
N LEU A 380 -9.69 -21.76 -8.48
CA LEU A 380 -11.04 -22.02 -9.01
C LEU A 380 -11.03 -23.10 -10.10
N ARG A 381 -9.99 -23.13 -10.91
CA ARG A 381 -9.82 -24.18 -11.93
C ARG A 381 -9.66 -25.57 -11.31
N HIS A 382 -8.95 -25.70 -10.19
CA HIS A 382 -8.86 -26.97 -9.46
C HIS A 382 -10.22 -27.38 -8.88
N PHE A 383 -11.01 -26.42 -8.41
CA PHE A 383 -12.33 -26.68 -7.83
C PHE A 383 -13.35 -27.18 -8.88
N GLN A 384 -13.34 -26.62 -10.09
CA GLN A 384 -14.20 -27.08 -11.19
C GLN A 384 -13.91 -28.53 -11.61
N TRP A 385 -12.65 -28.98 -11.57
CA TRP A 385 -12.30 -30.37 -11.84
C TRP A 385 -12.80 -31.32 -10.75
N ILE A 386 -12.82 -30.92 -9.49
CA ILE A 386 -13.33 -31.75 -8.38
C ILE A 386 -14.86 -31.87 -8.46
N GLN A 387 -15.59 -30.80 -8.77
CA GLN A 387 -17.06 -30.84 -8.88
C GLN A 387 -17.56 -31.58 -10.12
N LEU A 388 -16.83 -31.56 -11.25
CA LEU A 388 -17.20 -32.30 -12.45
C LEU A 388 -17.00 -33.84 -12.27
N PHE A 389 -16.24 -34.24 -11.27
CA PHE A 389 -15.98 -35.68 -10.96
C PHE A 389 -16.67 -36.17 -9.68
N SER A 390 -17.37 -35.30 -8.95
CA SER A 390 -18.08 -35.63 -7.71
C SER A 390 -19.61 -35.72 -7.87
N GLN A 391 -20.14 -35.50 -9.05
CA GLN A 391 -21.56 -35.77 -9.35
C GLN A 391 -21.66 -37.13 -10.06
N ASP A 392 -21.66 -38.18 -9.26
CA ASP A 392 -22.43 -39.44 -9.38
C ASP A 392 -22.36 -40.20 -8.05
#